data_fd63b45e103bcc140778e831b0667db8
#
_entry.id   fd63b45e103bcc140778e831b0667db8
#
_cell.length_a   1.000
_cell.length_b   1.000
_cell.length_c   1.000
_cell.angle_alpha   90.00
_cell.angle_beta   90.00
_cell.angle_gamma   90.00
#
_symmetry.space_group_name_H-M   'P 1'
#
loop_
_entity.id
_entity.type
_entity.pdbx_description
1 polymer ?
#
loop_
_entity_poly.entity_id
_entity_poly.type
_entity_poly.pdbx_seq_one_letter_code
_entity_poly.pdbx_strand_id
1 'polypeptide(L)'
;MNATWTRRDVLKTIAATVATPALAHAAPRPTVAIIGAGMAGVSTAWLLDGLRDVVLLESRESIGGNVRSLDVELDGHQFAVDLGAQFFHPGPYPVYTALLESLGLFPPAVAPPSPSAAFPASITIESPGEATPRFVSPILPSTRLWPLSEGWNQPGLLAFFTAFNAAKAREQNDETWALTLGDWLPTLGLSQQQWEGIILPWAASLFSGDIEQARGMSARAAMLFAAKALPDNLAEQVVYYVLRNGLIEPMNQMLAQCSTVEVVTNAAVSSISRGGGRRFTVHCADGQSFAVDDVVFAASGPGTLQLLEGVPASHAERSALGGIEFHHASLALHTDPIYAPANSMHWSFLNCQLHGTGFCESSMWLADVVTGAPPATAAKLWKSWMTHRLQPPAQVLHQANFMHMLPTPASIQAQTDTRRLQGRTGLWFAGGYLFPYDAQETALLSAIEVANGLNGGSTPRGDALLASA
;
A
#
# COMPACT_ATOMS: atom_id res chain seq x y z
N MET A 1 -67.83 40.76 -33.13
CA MET A 1 -67.57 41.16 -31.76
C MET A 1 -66.09 40.92 -31.50
N ASN A 2 -65.27 41.97 -31.62
CA ASN A 2 -63.81 41.89 -31.40
C ASN A 2 -63.53 42.19 -29.94
N ALA A 3 -63.10 41.20 -29.18
CA ALA A 3 -62.65 41.40 -27.81
C ALA A 3 -61.19 41.90 -27.86
N THR A 4 -60.98 43.16 -27.56
CA THR A 4 -59.65 43.78 -27.41
C THR A 4 -59.15 43.51 -25.97
N TRP A 5 -58.09 42.73 -25.88
CA TRP A 5 -57.40 42.48 -24.60
C TRP A 5 -56.63 43.75 -24.21
N THR A 6 -56.81 44.21 -22.97
CA THR A 6 -56.07 45.35 -22.44
C THR A 6 -54.76 44.88 -21.79
N ARG A 7 -53.76 45.80 -21.80
CA ARG A 7 -52.47 45.56 -21.14
C ARG A 7 -52.58 45.09 -19.69
N ARG A 8 -53.70 45.40 -19.02
CA ARG A 8 -53.97 45.01 -17.61
C ARG A 8 -54.39 43.55 -17.49
N ASP A 9 -55.00 42.98 -18.53
CA ASP A 9 -55.44 41.60 -18.55
C ASP A 9 -54.28 40.66 -18.83
N VAL A 10 -53.30 41.10 -19.67
CA VAL A 10 -52.06 40.39 -19.94
C VAL A 10 -51.18 40.33 -18.68
N LEU A 11 -51.11 41.44 -17.91
CA LEU A 11 -50.32 41.46 -16.65
C LEU A 11 -50.95 40.61 -15.51
N LYS A 12 -52.25 40.41 -15.49
CA LYS A 12 -52.89 39.53 -14.52
C LYS A 12 -52.70 38.04 -14.85
N THR A 13 -52.56 37.71 -16.13
CA THR A 13 -52.31 36.30 -16.56
C THR A 13 -50.84 35.89 -16.34
N ILE A 14 -49.90 36.85 -16.37
CA ILE A 14 -48.49 36.60 -16.09
C ILE A 14 -48.17 36.50 -14.60
N ALA A 15 -49.02 37.10 -13.73
CA ALA A 15 -48.81 37.05 -12.27
C ALA A 15 -49.30 35.72 -11.61
N ALA A 16 -49.93 34.78 -12.35
CA ALA A 16 -50.54 33.59 -11.79
C ALA A 16 -49.75 32.29 -12.06
N THR A 17 -48.53 32.34 -12.69
CA THR A 17 -47.76 31.15 -13.03
C THR A 17 -46.24 31.30 -12.82
N VAL A 18 -45.81 32.09 -11.85
CA VAL A 18 -44.47 31.85 -11.26
C VAL A 18 -44.68 30.92 -10.08
N ALA A 19 -44.89 29.64 -10.35
CA ALA A 19 -44.59 28.61 -9.41
C ALA A 19 -43.09 28.68 -9.16
N THR A 20 -42.69 29.22 -8.03
CA THR A 20 -41.35 29.04 -7.49
C THR A 20 -41.10 27.54 -7.48
N PRO A 21 -40.07 27.00 -8.19
CA PRO A 21 -39.73 25.62 -7.99
C PRO A 21 -39.42 25.53 -6.52
N ALA A 22 -40.24 24.74 -5.78
CA ALA A 22 -39.86 24.31 -4.45
C ALA A 22 -38.48 23.70 -4.65
N LEU A 23 -37.45 24.31 -4.05
CA LEU A 23 -36.15 23.69 -3.87
C LEU A 23 -36.48 22.38 -3.16
N ALA A 24 -36.55 21.31 -3.94
CA ALA A 24 -36.59 19.97 -3.37
C ALA A 24 -35.34 19.91 -2.52
N HIS A 25 -35.51 20.00 -1.20
CA HIS A 25 -34.44 19.71 -0.28
C HIS A 25 -34.07 18.26 -0.60
N ALA A 26 -32.96 18.07 -1.28
CA ALA A 26 -32.40 16.73 -1.45
C ALA A 26 -32.31 16.11 -0.05
N ALA A 27 -32.84 14.91 0.10
CA ALA A 27 -32.74 14.20 1.37
C ALA A 27 -31.30 14.24 1.82
N PRO A 28 -31.03 14.51 3.12
CA PRO A 28 -29.67 14.58 3.62
C PRO A 28 -28.96 13.27 3.28
N ARG A 29 -27.75 13.36 2.69
CA ARG A 29 -26.95 12.18 2.37
C ARG A 29 -26.61 11.44 3.67
N PRO A 30 -26.55 10.10 3.64
CA PRO A 30 -26.02 9.36 4.77
C PRO A 30 -24.56 9.77 5.04
N THR A 31 -24.22 9.89 6.31
CA THR A 31 -22.90 10.34 6.76
C THR A 31 -22.01 9.16 7.14
N VAL A 32 -20.76 9.19 6.72
CA VAL A 32 -19.77 8.14 6.99
C VAL A 32 -18.56 8.76 7.68
N ALA A 33 -18.13 8.18 8.80
CA ALA A 33 -16.81 8.44 9.38
C ALA A 33 -15.82 7.41 8.87
N ILE A 34 -14.69 7.89 8.34
CA ILE A 34 -13.56 7.05 7.94
C ILE A 34 -12.41 7.33 8.90
N ILE A 35 -11.94 6.30 9.60
CA ILE A 35 -10.92 6.42 10.64
C ILE A 35 -9.57 5.96 10.08
N GLY A 36 -8.67 6.89 9.83
CA GLY A 36 -7.37 6.71 9.21
C GLY A 36 -7.31 7.23 7.77
N ALA A 37 -6.41 8.17 7.51
CA ALA A 37 -6.18 8.76 6.19
C ALA A 37 -4.94 8.16 5.50
N GLY A 38 -4.78 6.83 5.56
CA GLY A 38 -3.89 6.06 4.70
C GLY A 38 -4.51 5.86 3.33
N MET A 39 -3.81 5.13 2.44
CA MET A 39 -4.25 4.85 1.07
C MET A 39 -5.69 4.32 1.01
N ALA A 40 -6.06 3.36 1.86
CA ALA A 40 -7.40 2.80 1.90
C ALA A 40 -8.46 3.84 2.32
N GLY A 41 -8.19 4.64 3.35
CA GLY A 41 -9.13 5.66 3.84
C GLY A 41 -9.35 6.79 2.85
N VAL A 42 -8.27 7.34 2.28
CA VAL A 42 -8.34 8.38 1.25
C VAL A 42 -9.07 7.88 0.00
N SER A 43 -8.75 6.66 -0.46
CA SER A 43 -9.44 6.06 -1.61
C SER A 43 -10.93 5.83 -1.33
N THR A 44 -11.29 5.35 -0.13
CA THR A 44 -12.71 5.17 0.26
C THR A 44 -13.45 6.52 0.25
N ALA A 45 -12.83 7.57 0.82
CA ALA A 45 -13.39 8.91 0.82
C ALA A 45 -13.62 9.45 -0.61
N TRP A 46 -12.60 9.32 -1.46
CA TRP A 46 -12.66 9.75 -2.86
C TRP A 46 -13.72 8.99 -3.67
N LEU A 47 -13.87 7.68 -3.45
CA LEU A 47 -14.88 6.85 -4.12
C LEU A 47 -16.30 7.21 -3.70
N LEU A 48 -16.49 7.68 -2.46
CA LEU A 48 -17.78 8.07 -1.88
C LEU A 48 -18.13 9.56 -2.12
N ASP A 49 -17.19 10.37 -2.62
CA ASP A 49 -17.42 11.79 -2.88
C ASP A 49 -18.63 12.03 -3.79
N GLY A 50 -19.52 12.91 -3.37
CA GLY A 50 -20.80 13.17 -4.04
C GLY A 50 -21.89 12.13 -3.76
N LEU A 51 -21.58 10.93 -3.22
CA LEU A 51 -22.52 9.88 -2.88
C LEU A 51 -22.89 9.89 -1.39
N ARG A 52 -21.96 10.28 -0.52
CA ARG A 52 -22.07 10.35 0.93
C ARG A 52 -21.48 11.65 1.45
N ASP A 53 -21.91 12.10 2.62
CA ASP A 53 -21.19 13.11 3.38
C ASP A 53 -20.13 12.38 4.21
N VAL A 54 -18.85 12.66 3.95
CA VAL A 54 -17.73 11.91 4.52
C VAL A 54 -16.92 12.80 5.46
N VAL A 55 -16.66 12.31 6.68
CA VAL A 55 -15.61 12.84 7.55
C VAL A 55 -14.45 11.84 7.61
N LEU A 56 -13.27 12.27 7.14
CA LEU A 56 -12.03 11.49 7.14
C LEU A 56 -11.15 11.96 8.29
N LEU A 57 -10.96 11.09 9.30
CA LEU A 57 -10.28 11.39 10.55
C LEU A 57 -8.87 10.79 10.53
N GLU A 58 -7.86 11.64 10.73
CA GLU A 58 -6.44 11.23 10.82
C GLU A 58 -5.86 11.67 12.16
N SER A 59 -5.21 10.73 12.84
CA SER A 59 -4.60 10.98 14.16
C SER A 59 -3.34 11.86 14.11
N ARG A 60 -2.65 11.88 12.97
CA ARG A 60 -1.45 12.68 12.75
C ARG A 60 -1.79 14.02 12.09
N GLU A 61 -0.78 14.88 12.03
CA GLU A 61 -0.83 16.17 11.33
C GLU A 61 -1.02 16.01 9.81
N SER A 62 -0.54 14.92 9.22
CA SER A 62 -0.57 14.65 7.78
C SER A 62 -1.18 13.30 7.44
N ILE A 63 -1.83 13.23 6.29
CA ILE A 63 -2.32 11.98 5.68
C ILE A 63 -1.15 11.09 5.23
N GLY A 64 -1.41 9.84 4.85
CA GLY A 64 -0.46 8.95 4.20
C GLY A 64 -0.44 7.53 4.74
N GLY A 65 -0.59 7.32 6.05
CA GLY A 65 -0.51 5.98 6.62
C GLY A 65 0.88 5.35 6.41
N ASN A 66 0.92 4.21 5.70
CA ASN A 66 2.16 3.55 5.29
C ASN A 66 2.78 4.19 4.02
N VAL A 67 2.06 5.03 3.31
CA VAL A 67 2.61 5.93 2.29
C VAL A 67 3.14 7.17 3.03
N ARG A 68 4.46 7.23 3.20
CA ARG A 68 5.11 8.31 3.96
C ARG A 68 6.22 8.93 3.13
N SER A 69 5.83 9.89 2.30
CA SER A 69 6.76 10.71 1.54
C SER A 69 7.29 11.84 2.43
N LEU A 70 8.59 12.03 2.41
CA LEU A 70 9.32 13.02 3.21
C LEU A 70 9.99 14.01 2.29
N ASP A 71 9.95 15.28 2.66
CA ASP A 71 10.81 16.31 2.06
C ASP A 71 12.18 16.25 2.74
N VAL A 72 13.20 15.88 1.99
CA VAL A 72 14.57 15.70 2.47
C VAL A 72 15.47 16.78 1.89
N GLU A 73 16.31 17.37 2.72
CA GLU A 73 17.38 18.25 2.30
C GLU A 73 18.74 17.55 2.50
N LEU A 74 19.50 17.41 1.43
CA LEU A 74 20.85 16.83 1.45
C LEU A 74 21.72 17.50 0.38
N ASP A 75 22.96 17.84 0.73
CA ASP A 75 23.91 18.52 -0.14
C ASP A 75 23.38 19.86 -0.75
N GLY A 76 22.45 20.53 -0.06
CA GLY A 76 21.82 21.76 -0.56
C GLY A 76 20.72 21.54 -1.60
N HIS A 77 20.25 20.32 -1.78
CA HIS A 77 19.14 19.96 -2.65
C HIS A 77 17.94 19.47 -1.83
N GLN A 78 16.73 19.87 -2.26
CA GLN A 78 15.46 19.40 -1.69
C GLN A 78 14.77 18.45 -2.65
N PHE A 79 14.29 17.31 -2.15
CA PHE A 79 13.62 16.28 -2.93
C PHE A 79 12.77 15.37 -2.06
N ALA A 80 11.79 14.70 -2.67
CA ALA A 80 10.93 13.73 -1.98
C ALA A 80 11.60 12.36 -1.87
N VAL A 81 11.43 11.71 -0.70
CA VAL A 81 11.83 10.32 -0.46
C VAL A 81 10.71 9.58 0.25
N ASP A 82 10.34 8.41 -0.27
CA ASP A 82 9.34 7.56 0.37
C ASP A 82 9.97 6.66 1.44
N LEU A 83 9.59 6.85 2.70
CA LEU A 83 10.11 6.06 3.82
C LEU A 83 9.34 4.74 3.99
N GLY A 84 8.02 4.74 3.83
CA GLY A 84 7.18 3.54 3.90
C GLY A 84 7.14 2.77 2.57
N ALA A 85 5.98 2.72 1.93
CA ALA A 85 5.85 2.23 0.55
C ALA A 85 6.85 2.96 -0.35
N GLN A 86 7.46 2.25 -1.32
CA GLN A 86 8.60 2.81 -2.07
C GLN A 86 8.37 2.85 -3.58
N PHE A 87 7.72 1.86 -4.14
CA PHE A 87 7.59 1.67 -5.58
C PHE A 87 6.30 0.94 -5.93
N PHE A 88 6.02 0.86 -7.21
CA PHE A 88 4.94 0.04 -7.76
C PHE A 88 5.40 -0.66 -9.05
N HIS A 89 4.61 -1.64 -9.49
CA HIS A 89 4.81 -2.35 -10.75
C HIS A 89 3.44 -2.66 -11.36
N PRO A 90 3.20 -2.38 -12.66
CA PRO A 90 1.87 -2.59 -13.28
C PRO A 90 1.33 -4.02 -13.15
N GLY A 91 2.17 -5.04 -13.28
CA GLY A 91 1.76 -6.44 -13.21
C GLY A 91 1.05 -6.81 -11.91
N PRO A 92 1.65 -6.64 -10.72
CA PRO A 92 0.96 -6.88 -9.45
C PRO A 92 0.00 -5.76 -9.01
N TYR A 93 0.02 -4.57 -9.65
CA TYR A 93 -0.76 -3.38 -9.26
C TYR A 93 -1.62 -2.81 -10.39
N PRO A 94 -2.48 -3.62 -11.06
CA PRO A 94 -3.23 -3.14 -12.22
C PRO A 94 -4.21 -2.02 -11.88
N VAL A 95 -4.98 -2.12 -10.78
CA VAL A 95 -5.98 -1.10 -10.40
C VAL A 95 -5.32 0.18 -9.90
N TYR A 96 -4.22 0.04 -9.14
CA TYR A 96 -3.43 1.22 -8.74
C TYR A 96 -2.78 1.91 -9.93
N THR A 97 -2.31 1.15 -10.93
CA THR A 97 -1.79 1.71 -12.18
C THR A 97 -2.87 2.46 -12.95
N ALA A 98 -4.07 1.90 -13.07
CA ALA A 98 -5.22 2.58 -13.68
C ALA A 98 -5.59 3.88 -12.93
N LEU A 99 -5.50 3.90 -11.60
CA LEU A 99 -5.64 5.13 -10.83
C LEU A 99 -4.58 6.17 -11.22
N LEU A 100 -3.29 5.77 -11.24
CA LEU A 100 -2.20 6.69 -11.61
C LEU A 100 -2.35 7.23 -13.03
N GLU A 101 -2.80 6.40 -13.98
CA GLU A 101 -3.11 6.84 -15.36
C GLU A 101 -4.25 7.85 -15.39
N SER A 102 -5.33 7.61 -14.65
CA SER A 102 -6.46 8.54 -14.54
C SER A 102 -6.09 9.90 -13.95
N LEU A 103 -5.06 9.93 -13.10
CA LEU A 103 -4.50 11.12 -12.48
C LEU A 103 -3.38 11.78 -13.31
N GLY A 104 -2.99 11.18 -14.45
CA GLY A 104 -1.89 11.69 -15.29
C GLY A 104 -0.50 11.50 -14.67
N LEU A 105 -0.36 10.56 -13.73
CA LEU A 105 0.89 10.25 -13.03
C LEU A 105 1.67 9.08 -13.65
N PHE A 106 1.04 8.33 -14.55
CA PHE A 106 1.61 7.18 -15.25
C PHE A 106 1.00 7.07 -16.66
N PRO A 107 1.65 6.51 -17.68
CA PRO A 107 3.06 6.11 -17.72
C PRO A 107 4.03 7.29 -17.65
N PRO A 108 5.37 7.02 -17.50
CA PRO A 108 6.36 8.10 -17.52
C PRO A 108 6.24 8.94 -18.80
N ALA A 109 6.22 10.26 -18.66
CA ALA A 109 6.19 11.16 -19.79
C ALA A 109 7.49 11.08 -20.61
N VAL A 110 7.39 11.16 -21.93
CA VAL A 110 8.55 11.12 -22.83
C VAL A 110 9.45 12.36 -22.63
N ALA A 111 8.84 13.51 -22.31
CA ALA A 111 9.56 14.77 -22.06
C ALA A 111 9.60 15.11 -20.56
N PRO A 112 10.74 15.52 -20.00
CA PRO A 112 10.84 16.01 -18.63
C PRO A 112 10.03 17.32 -18.41
N PRO A 113 9.55 17.55 -17.17
CA PRO A 113 9.63 16.66 -16.02
C PRO A 113 8.55 15.57 -16.06
N SER A 114 8.96 14.30 -16.07
CA SER A 114 8.02 13.19 -15.94
C SER A 114 7.52 13.07 -14.50
N PRO A 115 6.23 12.82 -14.25
CA PRO A 115 5.71 12.60 -12.90
C PRO A 115 6.18 11.27 -12.30
N SER A 116 6.54 10.29 -13.13
CA SER A 116 7.04 8.97 -12.71
C SER A 116 8.34 8.61 -13.44
N ALA A 117 9.10 7.69 -12.87
CA ALA A 117 10.33 7.16 -13.45
C ALA A 117 10.47 5.66 -13.19
N ALA A 118 11.09 4.97 -14.15
CA ALA A 118 11.43 3.55 -14.05
C ALA A 118 12.86 3.37 -13.54
N PHE A 119 13.09 2.31 -12.77
CA PHE A 119 14.42 1.86 -12.37
C PHE A 119 14.52 0.33 -12.37
N PRO A 120 15.73 -0.26 -12.60
CA PRO A 120 15.88 -1.70 -12.66
C PRO A 120 15.74 -2.32 -11.28
N ALA A 121 14.90 -3.34 -11.15
CA ALA A 121 14.87 -4.17 -9.97
C ALA A 121 16.18 -4.95 -9.85
N SER A 122 16.86 -4.84 -8.73
CA SER A 122 18.09 -5.57 -8.47
C SER A 122 18.19 -6.02 -7.01
N ILE A 123 18.80 -7.19 -6.80
CA ILE A 123 18.83 -7.85 -5.49
C ILE A 123 20.23 -8.37 -5.23
N THR A 124 20.70 -8.21 -4.00
CA THR A 124 21.86 -8.90 -3.45
C THR A 124 21.47 -9.61 -2.18
N ILE A 125 21.88 -10.85 -2.01
CA ILE A 125 21.71 -11.63 -0.78
C ILE A 125 23.08 -12.01 -0.27
N GLU A 126 23.38 -11.62 0.96
CA GLU A 126 24.65 -11.89 1.59
C GLU A 126 24.50 -12.32 3.05
N SER A 127 25.57 -12.90 3.58
CA SER A 127 25.73 -13.20 5.00
C SER A 127 27.03 -12.58 5.47
N PRO A 128 27.04 -11.78 6.54
CA PRO A 128 28.26 -11.16 7.04
C PRO A 128 29.37 -12.21 7.32
N GLY A 129 30.57 -11.91 6.81
CA GLY A 129 31.73 -12.80 6.96
C GLY A 129 31.89 -13.84 5.86
N GLU A 130 30.96 -14.00 4.93
CA GLU A 130 31.14 -14.78 3.71
C GLU A 130 31.99 -13.97 2.69
N ALA A 131 32.88 -14.64 1.96
CA ALA A 131 33.79 -14.00 1.03
C ALA A 131 33.08 -13.46 -0.22
N THR A 132 31.96 -14.07 -0.60
CA THR A 132 31.11 -13.67 -1.73
C THR A 132 29.65 -13.65 -1.29
N PRO A 133 28.81 -12.79 -1.90
CA PRO A 133 27.37 -12.88 -1.72
C PRO A 133 26.84 -14.25 -2.15
N ARG A 134 25.72 -14.64 -1.61
CA ARG A 134 25.01 -15.87 -2.02
C ARG A 134 24.29 -15.68 -3.35
N PHE A 135 23.88 -14.44 -3.64
CA PHE A 135 23.25 -14.07 -4.89
C PHE A 135 23.42 -12.58 -5.19
N VAL A 136 23.69 -12.26 -6.45
CA VAL A 136 23.61 -10.91 -7.02
C VAL A 136 22.90 -10.98 -8.36
N SER A 137 21.78 -10.27 -8.51
CA SER A 137 21.04 -10.26 -9.76
C SER A 137 21.78 -9.48 -10.86
N PRO A 138 21.67 -9.89 -12.13
CA PRO A 138 22.13 -9.06 -13.24
C PRO A 138 21.27 -7.81 -13.38
N ILE A 139 21.75 -6.82 -14.16
CA ILE A 139 20.97 -5.68 -14.66
C ILE A 139 21.05 -5.70 -16.18
N LEU A 140 19.91 -5.91 -16.88
CA LEU A 140 19.83 -6.12 -18.32
C LEU A 140 19.27 -4.87 -19.01
N PRO A 141 19.72 -4.51 -20.20
CA PRO A 141 20.85 -5.02 -20.98
C PRO A 141 22.21 -4.41 -20.57
N SER A 142 22.28 -3.83 -19.40
CA SER A 142 23.28 -2.87 -18.97
C SER A 142 24.58 -3.44 -18.38
N THR A 143 25.21 -2.57 -17.61
CA THR A 143 26.57 -2.62 -17.08
C THR A 143 26.86 -3.76 -16.12
N ARG A 144 25.84 -4.47 -15.58
CA ARG A 144 26.04 -5.55 -14.60
C ARG A 144 25.58 -6.91 -15.14
N LEU A 145 26.19 -7.37 -16.23
CA LEU A 145 25.99 -8.73 -16.75
C LEU A 145 26.95 -9.77 -16.13
N TRP A 146 28.05 -9.33 -15.55
CA TRP A 146 29.09 -10.18 -14.99
C TRP A 146 28.59 -11.23 -13.97
N PRO A 147 27.54 -10.98 -13.13
CA PRO A 147 27.06 -12.02 -12.22
C PRO A 147 26.56 -13.28 -12.91
N LEU A 148 26.18 -13.21 -14.18
CA LEU A 148 25.72 -14.37 -14.97
C LEU A 148 26.85 -15.38 -15.24
N SER A 149 28.11 -14.93 -15.32
CA SER A 149 29.26 -15.79 -15.61
C SER A 149 29.97 -16.30 -14.35
N GLU A 150 29.67 -15.73 -13.18
CA GLU A 150 30.34 -16.08 -11.94
C GLU A 150 29.85 -17.41 -11.36
N GLY A 151 30.75 -18.38 -11.21
CA GLY A 151 30.40 -19.73 -10.73
C GLY A 151 29.78 -19.73 -9.34
N TRP A 152 30.22 -18.83 -8.44
CA TRP A 152 29.64 -18.69 -7.10
C TRP A 152 28.18 -18.20 -7.12
N ASN A 153 27.74 -17.48 -8.18
CA ASN A 153 26.40 -16.91 -8.30
C ASN A 153 25.39 -17.87 -8.98
N GLN A 154 25.86 -18.91 -9.67
CA GLN A 154 24.99 -19.84 -10.41
C GLN A 154 23.94 -20.54 -9.54
N PRO A 155 24.23 -21.00 -8.30
CA PRO A 155 23.22 -21.59 -7.42
C PRO A 155 22.07 -20.62 -7.10
N GLY A 156 22.39 -19.32 -6.89
CA GLY A 156 21.41 -18.28 -6.63
C GLY A 156 20.53 -17.97 -7.83
N LEU A 157 21.12 -17.86 -9.02
CA LEU A 157 20.36 -17.67 -10.27
C LEU A 157 19.39 -18.81 -10.48
N LEU A 158 19.85 -20.06 -10.31
CA LEU A 158 18.99 -21.25 -10.46
C LEU A 158 17.84 -21.22 -9.43
N ALA A 159 18.14 -20.89 -8.19
CA ALA A 159 17.13 -20.83 -7.12
C ALA A 159 16.03 -19.80 -7.45
N PHE A 160 16.40 -18.57 -7.82
CA PHE A 160 15.46 -17.52 -8.20
C PHE A 160 14.63 -17.91 -9.42
N PHE A 161 15.24 -18.37 -10.52
CA PHE A 161 14.49 -18.77 -11.70
C PHE A 161 13.52 -19.91 -11.42
N THR A 162 13.95 -20.93 -10.67
CA THR A 162 13.09 -22.06 -10.32
C THR A 162 11.92 -21.63 -9.46
N ALA A 163 12.18 -20.92 -8.36
CA ALA A 163 11.14 -20.50 -7.42
C ALA A 163 10.15 -19.51 -8.05
N PHE A 164 10.63 -18.52 -8.83
CA PHE A 164 9.79 -17.50 -9.41
C PHE A 164 8.92 -18.03 -10.54
N ASN A 165 9.44 -18.91 -11.42
CA ASN A 165 8.63 -19.56 -12.44
C ASN A 165 7.59 -20.51 -11.84
N ALA A 166 7.94 -21.26 -10.80
CA ALA A 166 6.99 -22.10 -10.08
C ALA A 166 5.90 -21.26 -9.38
N ALA A 167 6.26 -20.11 -8.80
CA ALA A 167 5.30 -19.17 -8.22
C ALA A 167 4.35 -18.59 -9.28
N LYS A 168 4.86 -18.23 -10.47
CA LYS A 168 4.05 -17.75 -11.58
C LYS A 168 3.04 -18.81 -12.04
N ALA A 169 3.45 -20.07 -12.14
CA ALA A 169 2.57 -21.19 -12.47
C ALA A 169 1.47 -21.38 -11.40
N ARG A 170 1.81 -21.27 -10.11
CA ARG A 170 0.84 -21.34 -9.01
C ARG A 170 -0.21 -20.24 -9.11
N GLU A 171 0.20 -19.00 -9.38
CA GLU A 171 -0.72 -17.88 -9.52
C GLU A 171 -1.63 -18.06 -10.73
N GLN A 172 -1.12 -18.51 -11.88
CA GLN A 172 -1.90 -18.78 -13.08
C GLN A 172 -2.93 -19.90 -12.89
N ASN A 173 -2.62 -20.89 -12.06
CA ASN A 173 -3.49 -22.02 -11.76
C ASN A 173 -4.45 -21.78 -10.58
N ASP A 174 -4.46 -20.57 -10.00
CA ASP A 174 -5.25 -20.19 -8.82
C ASP A 174 -5.12 -21.20 -7.66
N GLU A 175 -3.89 -21.63 -7.36
CA GLU A 175 -3.63 -22.63 -6.33
C GLU A 175 -3.92 -22.14 -4.91
N THR A 176 -4.07 -23.10 -3.99
CA THR A 176 -4.45 -22.83 -2.59
C THR A 176 -3.51 -21.86 -1.87
N TRP A 177 -4.07 -21.06 -0.99
CA TRP A 177 -3.34 -20.19 -0.05
C TRP A 177 -2.83 -20.95 1.19
N ALA A 178 -3.27 -22.19 1.39
CA ALA A 178 -3.01 -22.94 2.62
C ALA A 178 -1.60 -23.54 2.71
N LEU A 179 -0.90 -23.73 1.57
CA LEU A 179 0.45 -24.28 1.56
C LEU A 179 1.46 -23.25 2.03
N THR A 180 2.28 -23.59 3.03
CA THR A 180 3.30 -22.67 3.55
C THR A 180 4.52 -22.60 2.63
N LEU A 181 5.28 -21.52 2.72
CA LEU A 181 6.52 -21.35 1.96
C LEU A 181 7.54 -22.43 2.35
N GLY A 182 7.63 -22.79 3.64
CA GLY A 182 8.52 -23.82 4.14
C GLY A 182 8.19 -25.22 3.63
N ASP A 183 6.91 -25.55 3.42
CA ASP A 183 6.48 -26.84 2.86
C ASP A 183 6.60 -26.88 1.33
N TRP A 184 6.44 -25.73 0.68
CA TRP A 184 6.47 -25.65 -0.78
C TRP A 184 7.89 -25.67 -1.36
N LEU A 185 8.82 -24.89 -0.80
CA LEU A 185 10.17 -24.73 -1.37
C LEU A 185 10.93 -26.06 -1.53
N PRO A 186 10.86 -27.04 -0.57
CA PRO A 186 11.50 -28.34 -0.74
C PRO A 186 10.98 -29.15 -1.94
N THR A 187 9.76 -28.86 -2.45
CA THR A 187 9.14 -29.57 -3.58
C THR A 187 9.69 -29.14 -4.95
N LEU A 188 10.48 -28.07 -5.00
CA LEU A 188 10.98 -27.47 -6.23
C LEU A 188 12.22 -28.15 -6.80
N GLY A 189 12.75 -29.17 -6.15
CA GLY A 189 13.98 -29.84 -6.59
C GLY A 189 15.26 -29.02 -6.33
N LEU A 190 15.16 -27.92 -5.58
CA LEU A 190 16.29 -27.12 -5.14
C LEU A 190 17.00 -27.81 -3.97
N SER A 191 18.32 -27.63 -3.86
CA SER A 191 19.04 -28.05 -2.65
C SER A 191 18.59 -27.21 -1.44
N GLN A 192 18.73 -27.80 -0.25
CA GLN A 192 18.44 -27.10 0.99
C GLN A 192 19.21 -25.77 1.09
N GLN A 193 20.48 -25.75 0.71
CA GLN A 193 21.29 -24.54 0.70
C GLN A 193 20.71 -23.44 -0.22
N GLN A 194 20.10 -23.82 -1.35
CA GLN A 194 19.50 -22.84 -2.27
C GLN A 194 18.22 -22.22 -1.70
N TRP A 195 17.28 -23.03 -1.22
CA TRP A 195 16.03 -22.44 -0.76
C TRP A 195 16.11 -21.89 0.67
N GLU A 196 16.87 -22.50 1.63
CA GLU A 196 17.09 -21.93 2.96
C GLU A 196 18.07 -20.77 2.96
N GLY A 197 19.09 -20.83 2.12
CA GLY A 197 20.15 -19.82 2.08
C GLY A 197 19.87 -18.64 1.18
N ILE A 198 18.84 -18.68 0.31
CA ILE A 198 18.58 -17.67 -0.72
C ILE A 198 17.11 -17.25 -0.72
N ILE A 199 16.16 -18.17 -0.98
CA ILE A 199 14.75 -17.79 -1.17
C ILE A 199 14.08 -17.39 0.15
N LEU A 200 14.26 -18.17 1.22
CA LEU A 200 13.72 -17.80 2.54
C LEU A 200 14.28 -16.49 3.08
N PRO A 201 15.61 -16.22 3.04
CA PRO A 201 16.17 -14.92 3.41
C PRO A 201 15.60 -13.76 2.60
N TRP A 202 15.45 -13.96 1.28
CA TRP A 202 14.79 -12.94 0.45
C TRP A 202 13.36 -12.67 0.93
N ALA A 203 12.55 -13.71 1.14
CA ALA A 203 11.17 -13.55 1.60
C ALA A 203 11.11 -12.86 2.98
N ALA A 204 11.95 -13.29 3.95
CA ALA A 204 12.03 -12.68 5.26
C ALA A 204 12.42 -11.20 5.20
N SER A 205 13.35 -10.83 4.32
CA SER A 205 13.84 -9.45 4.19
C SER A 205 12.77 -8.47 3.69
N LEU A 206 11.77 -8.94 2.96
CA LEU A 206 10.66 -8.09 2.47
C LEU A 206 9.72 -7.65 3.60
N PHE A 207 9.67 -8.40 4.69
CA PHE A 207 8.79 -8.16 5.83
C PHE A 207 9.55 -7.73 7.09
N SER A 208 10.87 -7.55 7.03
CA SER A 208 11.72 -7.33 8.21
C SER A 208 11.50 -8.41 9.29
N GLY A 209 11.37 -9.65 8.84
CA GLY A 209 11.03 -10.80 9.68
C GLY A 209 12.18 -11.78 9.90
N ASP A 210 11.93 -12.77 10.74
CA ASP A 210 12.83 -13.90 10.85
C ASP A 210 12.54 -14.99 9.80
N ILE A 211 13.47 -15.91 9.65
CA ILE A 211 13.39 -17.00 8.68
C ILE A 211 12.23 -17.95 9.01
N GLU A 212 11.93 -18.18 10.30
CA GLU A 212 10.83 -19.06 10.71
C GLU A 212 9.46 -18.41 10.43
N GLN A 213 9.33 -17.10 10.62
CA GLN A 213 8.14 -16.38 10.17
C GLN A 213 7.94 -16.52 8.66
N ALA A 214 9.02 -16.36 7.87
CA ALA A 214 8.96 -16.54 6.42
C ALA A 214 8.55 -17.98 6.03
N ARG A 215 9.02 -19.02 6.75
CA ARG A 215 8.56 -20.41 6.54
C ARG A 215 7.06 -20.56 6.70
N GLY A 216 6.47 -19.89 7.69
CA GLY A 216 5.04 -19.97 8.02
C GLY A 216 4.14 -19.19 7.07
N MET A 217 4.67 -18.32 6.22
CA MET A 217 3.87 -17.58 5.24
C MET A 217 3.24 -18.50 4.20
N SER A 218 2.07 -18.14 3.67
CA SER A 218 1.52 -18.77 2.48
C SER A 218 2.51 -18.64 1.30
N ALA A 219 2.87 -19.73 0.67
CA ALA A 219 3.78 -19.74 -0.48
C ALA A 219 3.28 -18.83 -1.62
N ARG A 220 1.98 -18.88 -1.89
CA ARG A 220 1.35 -18.05 -2.92
C ARG A 220 1.42 -16.57 -2.54
N ALA A 221 1.10 -16.21 -1.31
CA ALA A 221 1.14 -14.82 -0.85
C ALA A 221 2.55 -14.24 -0.80
N ALA A 222 3.51 -14.97 -0.22
CA ALA A 222 4.91 -14.55 -0.13
C ALA A 222 5.55 -14.31 -1.51
N MET A 223 5.14 -15.07 -2.52
CA MET A 223 5.71 -15.00 -3.87
C MET A 223 4.87 -14.19 -4.85
N LEU A 224 3.68 -13.70 -4.48
CA LEU A 224 2.69 -13.12 -5.40
C LEU A 224 3.23 -11.93 -6.19
N PHE A 225 3.91 -11.01 -5.50
CA PHE A 225 4.49 -9.83 -6.15
C PHE A 225 5.52 -10.24 -7.22
N ALA A 226 6.43 -11.14 -6.87
CA ALA A 226 7.44 -11.63 -7.79
C ALA A 226 6.80 -12.39 -8.98
N ALA A 227 5.81 -13.24 -8.71
CA ALA A 227 5.11 -14.00 -9.73
C ALA A 227 4.43 -13.10 -10.78
N LYS A 228 3.82 -12.00 -10.35
CA LYS A 228 3.13 -11.04 -11.23
C LYS A 228 4.05 -10.01 -11.87
N ALA A 229 5.21 -9.74 -11.28
CA ALA A 229 6.20 -8.82 -11.83
C ALA A 229 7.18 -9.49 -12.81
N LEU A 230 7.27 -10.83 -12.82
CA LEU A 230 8.21 -11.55 -13.67
C LEU A 230 7.75 -11.51 -15.14
N PRO A 231 8.57 -10.98 -16.07
CA PRO A 231 8.23 -10.96 -17.49
C PRO A 231 8.18 -12.38 -18.07
N ASP A 232 7.48 -12.55 -19.18
CA ASP A 232 7.45 -13.82 -19.91
C ASP A 232 8.79 -14.12 -20.58
N ASN A 233 9.47 -13.08 -21.04
CA ASN A 233 10.82 -13.17 -21.57
C ASN A 233 11.84 -12.90 -20.45
N LEU A 234 12.54 -13.91 -20.00
CA LEU A 234 13.55 -13.81 -18.93
C LEU A 234 14.78 -12.97 -19.29
N ALA A 235 14.94 -12.59 -20.57
CA ALA A 235 15.97 -11.62 -20.98
C ALA A 235 15.54 -10.16 -20.76
N GLU A 236 14.30 -9.94 -20.38
CA GLU A 236 13.80 -8.60 -20.04
C GLU A 236 14.10 -8.27 -18.57
N GLN A 237 14.48 -7.01 -18.35
CA GLN A 237 14.70 -6.49 -17.01
C GLN A 237 13.36 -6.26 -16.30
N VAL A 238 13.21 -6.77 -15.10
CA VAL A 238 12.14 -6.32 -14.20
C VAL A 238 12.42 -4.87 -13.82
N VAL A 239 11.48 -3.98 -14.09
CA VAL A 239 11.57 -2.57 -13.73
C VAL A 239 10.47 -2.20 -12.74
N TYR A 240 10.84 -1.40 -11.74
CA TYR A 240 9.90 -0.79 -10.81
C TYR A 240 9.74 0.69 -11.15
N TYR A 241 8.67 1.29 -10.65
CA TYR A 241 8.34 2.67 -10.88
C TYR A 241 8.19 3.43 -9.56
N VAL A 242 8.58 4.71 -9.61
CA VAL A 242 8.43 5.66 -8.51
C VAL A 242 7.75 6.93 -9.00
N LEU A 243 7.15 7.69 -8.10
CA LEU A 243 6.62 9.03 -8.39
C LEU A 243 7.62 10.08 -7.91
N ARG A 244 7.83 11.12 -8.73
CA ARG A 244 8.81 12.18 -8.46
C ARG A 244 8.52 12.94 -7.15
N ASN A 245 7.25 13.21 -6.88
CA ASN A 245 6.79 13.92 -5.68
C ASN A 245 6.42 12.96 -4.53
N GLY A 246 6.85 11.69 -4.64
CA GLY A 246 6.52 10.63 -3.69
C GLY A 246 5.14 10.01 -3.92
N LEU A 247 4.95 8.85 -3.32
CA LEU A 247 3.71 8.07 -3.42
C LEU A 247 2.50 8.72 -2.70
N ILE A 248 2.71 9.84 -2.01
CA ILE A 248 1.64 10.66 -1.42
C ILE A 248 0.87 11.47 -2.49
N GLU A 249 1.48 11.73 -3.64
CA GLU A 249 0.92 12.58 -4.70
C GLU A 249 -0.48 12.15 -5.18
N PRO A 250 -0.73 10.85 -5.53
CA PRO A 250 -2.07 10.43 -5.93
C PRO A 250 -3.11 10.63 -4.82
N MET A 251 -2.73 10.50 -3.54
CA MET A 251 -3.65 10.74 -2.42
C MET A 251 -4.05 12.21 -2.31
N ASN A 252 -3.09 13.11 -2.48
CA ASN A 252 -3.34 14.54 -2.51
C ASN A 252 -4.26 14.93 -3.69
N GLN A 253 -4.02 14.38 -4.88
CA GLN A 253 -4.84 14.64 -6.05
C GLN A 253 -6.26 14.07 -5.92
N MET A 254 -6.43 12.88 -5.32
CA MET A 254 -7.76 12.34 -5.01
C MET A 254 -8.55 13.27 -4.10
N LEU A 255 -7.95 13.73 -3.00
CA LEU A 255 -8.63 14.64 -2.05
C LEU A 255 -8.91 16.01 -2.67
N ALA A 256 -8.03 16.54 -3.52
CA ALA A 256 -8.25 17.79 -4.23
C ALA A 256 -9.46 17.76 -5.20
N GLN A 257 -9.88 16.58 -5.63
CA GLN A 257 -11.09 16.38 -6.45
C GLN A 257 -12.38 16.25 -5.62
N CYS A 258 -12.28 16.14 -4.30
CA CYS A 258 -13.44 15.91 -3.44
C CYS A 258 -14.16 17.21 -3.08
N SER A 259 -15.49 17.14 -3.04
CA SER A 259 -16.39 18.27 -2.69
C SER A 259 -17.26 18.00 -1.47
N THR A 260 -17.43 16.73 -1.07
CA THR A 260 -18.28 16.30 0.05
C THR A 260 -17.49 15.53 1.12
N VAL A 261 -16.16 15.66 1.10
CA VAL A 261 -15.24 15.03 2.05
C VAL A 261 -14.62 16.11 2.93
N GLU A 262 -14.84 16.01 4.22
CA GLU A 262 -14.15 16.80 5.25
C GLU A 262 -12.96 16.01 5.77
N VAL A 263 -11.76 16.55 5.68
CA VAL A 263 -10.53 15.92 6.22
C VAL A 263 -10.16 16.61 7.52
N VAL A 264 -10.10 15.84 8.61
CA VAL A 264 -9.74 16.35 9.95
C VAL A 264 -8.47 15.64 10.41
N THR A 265 -7.36 16.35 10.41
CA THR A 265 -6.07 15.88 10.93
C THR A 265 -5.92 16.22 12.43
N ASN A 266 -4.94 15.62 13.11
CA ASN A 266 -4.78 15.66 14.58
C ASN A 266 -6.02 15.18 15.35
N ALA A 267 -6.89 14.39 14.68
CA ALA A 267 -8.16 13.87 15.20
C ALA A 267 -8.03 12.40 15.57
N ALA A 268 -7.27 12.10 16.61
CA ALA A 268 -7.12 10.73 17.12
C ALA A 268 -8.44 10.24 17.69
N VAL A 269 -9.08 9.27 17.02
CA VAL A 269 -10.31 8.65 17.53
C VAL A 269 -10.00 7.84 18.78
N SER A 270 -10.71 8.13 19.86
CA SER A 270 -10.54 7.50 21.18
C SER A 270 -11.60 6.46 21.47
N SER A 271 -12.83 6.64 20.97
CA SER A 271 -13.92 5.68 21.18
C SER A 271 -15.07 5.87 20.17
N ILE A 272 -15.92 4.85 20.08
CA ILE A 272 -17.11 4.87 19.24
C ILE A 272 -18.28 4.36 20.08
N SER A 273 -19.35 5.13 20.15
CA SER A 273 -20.59 4.74 20.83
C SER A 273 -21.76 4.56 19.84
N ARG A 274 -22.72 3.73 20.20
CA ARG A 274 -23.97 3.57 19.43
C ARG A 274 -25.05 4.50 19.97
N GLY A 275 -25.79 5.16 19.06
CA GLY A 275 -26.88 6.08 19.38
C GLY A 275 -26.47 7.56 19.24
N GLY A 276 -27.31 8.47 19.73
CA GLY A 276 -27.03 9.92 19.64
C GLY A 276 -27.63 10.63 18.43
N GLY A 277 -28.76 10.15 17.91
CA GLY A 277 -29.47 10.76 16.76
C GLY A 277 -29.15 10.12 15.40
N ARG A 278 -27.98 9.51 15.28
CA ARG A 278 -27.56 8.60 14.17
C ARG A 278 -27.11 7.26 14.75
N ARG A 279 -26.67 6.32 13.90
CA ARG A 279 -26.28 4.98 14.33
C ARG A 279 -25.08 4.97 15.26
N PHE A 280 -24.12 5.87 15.00
CA PHE A 280 -22.86 5.96 15.76
C PHE A 280 -22.52 7.40 16.12
N THR A 281 -21.76 7.56 17.21
CA THR A 281 -21.00 8.76 17.51
C THR A 281 -19.54 8.39 17.66
N VAL A 282 -18.68 8.98 16.83
CA VAL A 282 -17.21 8.83 16.87
C VAL A 282 -16.65 9.95 17.72
N HIS A 283 -15.87 9.61 18.74
CA HIS A 283 -15.28 10.56 19.68
C HIS A 283 -13.77 10.64 19.48
N CYS A 284 -13.24 11.86 19.36
CA CYS A 284 -11.81 12.11 19.26
C CYS A 284 -11.23 12.48 20.64
N ALA A 285 -9.91 12.28 20.80
CA ALA A 285 -9.20 12.55 22.04
C ALA A 285 -9.16 14.05 22.41
N ASP A 286 -9.32 14.94 21.43
CA ASP A 286 -9.40 16.39 21.59
C ASP A 286 -10.78 16.91 22.01
N GLY A 287 -11.76 16.02 22.17
CA GLY A 287 -13.13 16.32 22.56
C GLY A 287 -14.10 16.54 21.38
N GLN A 288 -13.65 16.55 20.15
CA GLN A 288 -14.55 16.57 18.98
C GLN A 288 -15.36 15.28 18.91
N SER A 289 -16.57 15.37 18.33
CA SER A 289 -17.45 14.20 18.16
C SER A 289 -18.26 14.32 16.88
N PHE A 290 -18.42 13.20 16.16
CA PHE A 290 -19.09 13.14 14.88
C PHE A 290 -20.21 12.09 14.92
N ALA A 291 -21.45 12.54 14.68
CA ALA A 291 -22.61 11.65 14.59
C ALA A 291 -22.77 11.14 13.15
N VAL A 292 -22.69 9.83 12.94
CA VAL A 292 -22.63 9.22 11.62
C VAL A 292 -23.51 7.96 11.50
N ASP A 293 -23.86 7.60 10.28
CA ASP A 293 -24.67 6.41 9.99
C ASP A 293 -23.82 5.14 9.88
N ASP A 294 -22.60 5.26 9.31
CA ASP A 294 -21.67 4.17 9.12
C ASP A 294 -20.25 4.57 9.57
N VAL A 295 -19.44 3.59 9.97
CA VAL A 295 -18.04 3.79 10.34
C VAL A 295 -17.16 2.86 9.51
N VAL A 296 -16.14 3.43 8.85
CA VAL A 296 -15.10 2.71 8.13
C VAL A 296 -13.81 2.76 8.94
N PHE A 297 -13.30 1.62 9.36
CA PHE A 297 -11.99 1.48 9.96
C PHE A 297 -10.95 1.33 8.85
N ALA A 298 -10.18 2.38 8.60
CA ALA A 298 -9.08 2.43 7.65
C ALA A 298 -7.72 2.66 8.35
N ALA A 299 -7.66 2.43 9.66
CA ALA A 299 -6.46 2.41 10.47
C ALA A 299 -5.72 1.07 10.35
N SER A 300 -4.57 0.91 10.99
CA SER A 300 -3.89 -0.39 11.10
C SER A 300 -4.77 -1.42 11.80
N GLY A 301 -4.59 -2.72 11.48
CA GLY A 301 -5.37 -3.79 12.08
C GLY A 301 -5.34 -3.76 13.64
N PRO A 302 -4.17 -3.66 14.29
CA PRO A 302 -4.08 -3.50 15.75
C PRO A 302 -4.80 -2.25 16.28
N GLY A 303 -4.68 -1.11 15.60
CA GLY A 303 -5.40 0.12 15.98
C GLY A 303 -6.91 -0.04 15.85
N THR A 304 -7.38 -0.72 14.80
CA THR A 304 -8.79 -1.04 14.61
C THR A 304 -9.31 -1.97 15.71
N LEU A 305 -8.55 -3.02 16.07
CA LEU A 305 -8.92 -3.92 17.18
C LEU A 305 -9.09 -3.18 18.50
N GLN A 306 -8.18 -2.27 18.82
CA GLN A 306 -8.26 -1.44 20.03
C GLN A 306 -9.55 -0.60 20.06
N LEU A 307 -9.90 0.04 18.94
CA LEU A 307 -11.14 0.84 18.86
C LEU A 307 -12.40 -0.03 18.97
N LEU A 308 -12.37 -1.23 18.40
CA LEU A 308 -13.49 -2.16 18.45
C LEU A 308 -13.79 -2.70 19.86
N GLU A 309 -12.81 -2.70 20.79
CA GLU A 309 -13.03 -3.11 22.18
C GLU A 309 -14.16 -2.32 22.87
N GLY A 310 -14.26 -1.04 22.54
CA GLY A 310 -15.28 -0.14 23.08
C GLY A 310 -16.62 -0.16 22.33
N VAL A 311 -16.70 -0.84 21.16
CA VAL A 311 -17.92 -0.83 20.32
C VAL A 311 -18.85 -1.98 20.73
N PRO A 312 -20.08 -1.69 21.23
CA PRO A 312 -21.04 -2.74 21.56
C PRO A 312 -21.37 -3.63 20.35
N ALA A 313 -21.52 -4.93 20.59
CA ALA A 313 -21.88 -5.94 19.59
C ALA A 313 -20.86 -6.08 18.41
N SER A 314 -19.56 -5.82 18.65
CA SER A 314 -18.48 -6.00 17.68
C SER A 314 -17.65 -7.30 17.89
N HIS A 315 -18.20 -8.28 18.63
CA HIS A 315 -17.45 -9.49 19.01
C HIS A 315 -17.04 -10.33 17.79
N ALA A 316 -17.92 -10.48 16.80
CA ALA A 316 -17.61 -11.25 15.59
C ALA A 316 -16.51 -10.58 14.77
N GLU A 317 -16.57 -9.25 14.60
CA GLU A 317 -15.59 -8.44 13.90
C GLU A 317 -14.23 -8.49 14.62
N ARG A 318 -14.19 -8.37 15.94
CA ARG A 318 -12.97 -8.49 16.72
C ARG A 318 -12.34 -9.88 16.62
N SER A 319 -13.18 -10.93 16.69
CA SER A 319 -12.70 -12.31 16.58
C SER A 319 -12.09 -12.57 15.19
N ALA A 320 -12.74 -12.12 14.13
CA ALA A 320 -12.25 -12.31 12.76
C ALA A 320 -10.96 -11.49 12.53
N LEU A 321 -10.99 -10.20 12.81
CA LEU A 321 -9.81 -9.32 12.61
C LEU A 321 -8.62 -9.73 13.50
N GLY A 322 -8.87 -10.22 14.71
CA GLY A 322 -7.85 -10.70 15.65
C GLY A 322 -7.09 -11.93 15.19
N GLY A 323 -7.59 -12.64 14.17
CA GLY A 323 -6.88 -13.76 13.54
C GLY A 323 -5.84 -13.34 12.51
N ILE A 324 -5.75 -12.05 12.15
CA ILE A 324 -4.71 -11.52 11.25
C ILE A 324 -3.47 -11.21 12.07
N GLU A 325 -2.35 -11.83 11.71
CA GLU A 325 -1.07 -11.64 12.37
C GLU A 325 -0.38 -10.37 11.88
N PHE A 326 0.18 -9.59 12.83
CA PHE A 326 0.96 -8.39 12.55
C PHE A 326 2.28 -8.42 13.30
N HIS A 327 3.30 -7.82 12.71
CA HIS A 327 4.55 -7.57 13.40
C HIS A 327 4.97 -6.10 13.24
N HIS A 328 5.75 -5.63 14.19
CA HIS A 328 6.31 -4.30 14.19
C HIS A 328 7.58 -4.26 13.35
N ALA A 329 7.71 -3.23 12.52
CA ALA A 329 8.88 -3.00 11.71
C ALA A 329 9.35 -1.54 11.85
N SER A 330 10.65 -1.35 12.01
CA SER A 330 11.30 -0.04 12.08
C SER A 330 12.15 0.19 10.83
N LEU A 331 12.04 1.38 10.23
CA LEU A 331 12.83 1.80 9.07
C LEU A 331 13.57 3.09 9.38
N ALA A 332 14.79 3.21 8.83
CA ALA A 332 15.56 4.45 8.81
C ALA A 332 15.95 4.86 7.40
N LEU A 333 15.85 6.15 7.10
CA LEU A 333 16.51 6.81 5.98
C LEU A 333 17.84 7.38 6.49
N HIS A 334 18.94 7.04 5.83
CA HIS A 334 20.30 7.42 6.29
C HIS A 334 21.29 7.55 5.13
N THR A 335 22.49 8.05 5.40
CA THR A 335 23.58 8.18 4.42
C THR A 335 24.77 7.28 4.74
N ASP A 336 24.69 6.45 5.76
CA ASP A 336 25.75 5.54 6.18
C ASP A 336 25.60 4.17 5.46
N PRO A 337 26.59 3.71 4.67
CA PRO A 337 26.52 2.43 3.96
C PRO A 337 26.81 1.21 4.87
N ILE A 338 26.61 1.32 6.19
CA ILE A 338 26.96 0.29 7.19
C ILE A 338 26.37 -1.11 6.89
N TYR A 339 25.23 -1.17 6.20
CA TYR A 339 24.57 -2.44 5.83
C TYR A 339 24.72 -2.78 4.35
N ALA A 340 25.55 -2.02 3.63
CA ALA A 340 25.85 -2.32 2.23
C ALA A 340 26.83 -3.48 2.12
N PRO A 341 26.78 -4.28 1.03
CA PRO A 341 27.85 -5.22 0.71
C PRO A 341 29.20 -4.55 0.69
N ALA A 342 30.25 -5.24 1.20
CA ALA A 342 31.62 -4.69 1.29
C ALA A 342 32.19 -4.27 -0.08
N ASN A 343 31.81 -5.00 -1.15
CA ASN A 343 32.15 -4.64 -2.51
C ASN A 343 30.98 -3.83 -3.13
N SER A 344 31.22 -2.56 -3.45
CA SER A 344 30.20 -1.68 -4.06
C SER A 344 29.69 -2.15 -5.42
N MET A 345 30.41 -3.01 -6.14
CA MET A 345 29.88 -3.66 -7.35
C MET A 345 28.70 -4.60 -7.05
N HIS A 346 28.56 -5.07 -5.82
CA HIS A 346 27.44 -5.89 -5.39
C HIS A 346 26.23 -5.08 -4.90
N TRP A 347 26.33 -3.75 -4.79
CA TRP A 347 25.21 -2.92 -4.35
C TRP A 347 24.05 -3.04 -5.31
N SER A 348 22.90 -3.35 -4.76
CA SER A 348 21.63 -3.49 -5.47
C SER A 348 20.61 -2.51 -4.90
N PHE A 349 19.50 -2.32 -5.61
CA PHE A 349 18.34 -1.66 -5.01
C PHE A 349 17.97 -2.34 -3.68
N LEU A 350 17.85 -3.66 -3.66
CA LEU A 350 17.53 -4.44 -2.46
C LEU A 350 18.75 -5.27 -2.02
N ASN A 351 19.35 -4.93 -0.89
CA ASN A 351 20.47 -5.68 -0.30
C ASN A 351 19.97 -6.41 0.94
N CYS A 352 19.76 -7.73 0.81
CA CYS A 352 19.25 -8.61 1.87
C CYS A 352 20.43 -9.18 2.65
N GLN A 353 20.53 -8.87 3.94
CA GLN A 353 21.61 -9.31 4.79
C GLN A 353 21.10 -10.28 5.86
N LEU A 354 21.60 -11.53 5.84
CA LEU A 354 21.32 -12.51 6.87
C LEU A 354 22.10 -12.17 8.13
N HIS A 355 21.44 -12.31 9.27
CA HIS A 355 22.08 -12.23 10.58
C HIS A 355 22.22 -13.62 11.19
N GLY A 356 23.28 -13.84 11.94
CA GLY A 356 23.53 -15.14 12.60
C GLY A 356 22.48 -15.55 13.62
N THR A 357 21.48 -14.72 13.88
CA THR A 357 20.35 -14.93 14.79
C THR A 357 19.07 -15.42 14.09
N GLY A 358 19.12 -15.72 12.79
CA GLY A 358 17.95 -16.19 12.03
C GLY A 358 17.09 -15.09 11.42
N PHE A 359 17.52 -13.82 11.47
CA PHE A 359 16.86 -12.70 10.81
C PHE A 359 17.50 -12.36 9.47
N CYS A 360 16.70 -11.86 8.54
CA CYS A 360 17.17 -11.27 7.30
C CYS A 360 16.49 -9.93 7.09
N GLU A 361 17.27 -8.86 7.01
CA GLU A 361 16.77 -7.50 6.79
C GLU A 361 17.36 -6.89 5.54
N SER A 362 16.55 -6.10 4.84
CA SER A 362 16.99 -5.41 3.63
C SER A 362 17.44 -3.99 3.90
N SER A 363 18.40 -3.53 3.08
CA SER A 363 18.78 -2.14 2.91
C SER A 363 18.62 -1.78 1.44
N MET A 364 17.82 -0.78 1.15
CA MET A 364 17.57 -0.27 -0.20
C MET A 364 18.57 0.84 -0.52
N TRP A 365 19.36 0.65 -1.55
CA TRP A 365 20.20 1.71 -2.10
C TRP A 365 19.36 2.57 -3.05
N LEU A 366 19.24 3.86 -2.78
CA LEU A 366 18.29 4.73 -3.45
C LEU A 366 18.85 5.50 -4.66
N ALA A 367 20.03 5.13 -5.15
CA ALA A 367 20.73 5.83 -6.24
C ALA A 367 19.87 6.03 -7.51
N ASP A 368 19.12 5.01 -7.90
CA ASP A 368 18.25 5.04 -9.09
C ASP A 368 16.77 5.34 -8.74
N VAL A 369 16.45 5.50 -7.46
CA VAL A 369 15.07 5.61 -6.96
C VAL A 369 14.68 7.06 -6.73
N VAL A 370 15.59 7.86 -6.18
CA VAL A 370 15.34 9.28 -5.87
C VAL A 370 15.56 10.13 -7.10
N THR A 371 14.48 10.45 -7.79
CA THR A 371 14.51 11.14 -9.10
C THR A 371 14.60 12.67 -9.02
N GLY A 372 14.38 13.24 -7.85
CA GLY A 372 14.42 14.69 -7.61
C GLY A 372 15.81 15.22 -7.22
N ALA A 373 16.75 14.34 -6.85
CA ALA A 373 18.10 14.70 -6.43
C ALA A 373 19.13 14.50 -7.57
N PRO A 374 20.27 15.21 -7.55
CA PRO A 374 21.41 14.87 -8.38
C PRO A 374 21.88 13.42 -8.13
N PRO A 375 22.36 12.68 -9.15
CA PRO A 375 22.77 11.28 -8.99
C PRO A 375 23.81 11.05 -7.88
N ALA A 376 24.75 11.97 -7.70
CA ALA A 376 25.76 11.89 -6.64
C ALA A 376 25.18 12.03 -5.24
N THR A 377 24.11 12.80 -5.07
CA THR A 377 23.37 12.94 -3.80
C THR A 377 22.47 11.74 -3.56
N ALA A 378 21.72 11.29 -4.57
CA ALA A 378 20.87 10.10 -4.48
C ALA A 378 21.68 8.84 -4.11
N ALA A 379 22.88 8.70 -4.66
CA ALA A 379 23.79 7.57 -4.39
C ALA A 379 24.27 7.48 -2.92
N LYS A 380 24.12 8.53 -2.12
CA LYS A 380 24.44 8.51 -0.68
C LYS A 380 23.30 7.95 0.15
N LEU A 381 22.09 7.84 -0.40
CA LEU A 381 20.88 7.53 0.36
C LEU A 381 20.65 6.03 0.47
N TRP A 382 20.32 5.62 1.68
CA TRP A 382 19.93 4.27 2.05
C TRP A 382 18.65 4.29 2.85
N LYS A 383 17.77 3.32 2.59
CA LYS A 383 16.60 3.04 3.42
C LYS A 383 16.72 1.61 3.95
N SER A 384 16.81 1.45 5.26
CA SER A 384 17.08 0.15 5.88
C SER A 384 16.04 -0.22 6.91
N TRP A 385 15.68 -1.49 6.93
CA TRP A 385 14.98 -2.11 8.04
C TRP A 385 15.92 -2.14 9.25
N MET A 386 15.38 -1.73 10.40
CA MET A 386 16.13 -1.54 11.64
C MET A 386 15.60 -2.38 12.80
N THR A 387 14.63 -3.25 12.56
CA THR A 387 13.87 -3.96 13.61
C THR A 387 14.78 -4.86 14.44
N HIS A 388 15.72 -5.53 13.78
CA HIS A 388 16.61 -6.52 14.39
C HIS A 388 18.11 -6.13 14.30
N ARG A 389 18.43 -4.97 13.75
CA ARG A 389 19.80 -4.46 13.66
C ARG A 389 20.34 -4.09 15.04
N LEU A 390 21.52 -4.61 15.37
CA LEU A 390 22.17 -4.33 16.64
C LEU A 390 22.91 -2.99 16.67
N GLN A 391 23.36 -2.51 15.52
CA GLN A 391 24.10 -1.27 15.38
C GLN A 391 23.32 -0.32 14.47
N PRO A 392 22.91 0.87 14.95
CA PRO A 392 22.23 1.85 14.12
C PRO A 392 23.23 2.53 13.15
N PRO A 393 22.75 3.06 12.01
CA PRO A 393 23.56 3.89 11.12
C PRO A 393 24.00 5.18 11.84
N ALA A 394 25.18 5.68 11.48
CA ALA A 394 25.75 6.87 12.11
C ALA A 394 25.03 8.18 11.72
N GLN A 395 24.40 8.23 10.54
CA GLN A 395 23.80 9.42 9.95
C GLN A 395 22.35 9.16 9.56
N VAL A 396 21.48 9.08 10.55
CA VAL A 396 20.03 8.91 10.35
C VAL A 396 19.41 10.26 10.02
N LEU A 397 18.72 10.36 8.88
CA LEU A 397 17.94 11.51 8.46
C LEU A 397 16.51 11.44 9.02
N HIS A 398 15.86 10.27 8.87
CA HIS A 398 14.52 10.01 9.38
C HIS A 398 14.36 8.56 9.83
N GLN A 399 13.46 8.34 10.78
CA GLN A 399 13.07 7.00 11.24
C GLN A 399 11.57 6.92 11.44
N ALA A 400 10.98 5.77 11.14
CA ALA A 400 9.57 5.51 11.39
C ALA A 400 9.30 4.04 11.68
N ASN A 401 8.19 3.80 12.38
CA ASN A 401 7.69 2.48 12.70
C ASN A 401 6.43 2.19 11.89
N PHE A 402 6.30 0.94 11.48
CA PHE A 402 5.19 0.42 10.69
C PHE A 402 4.69 -0.89 11.30
N MET A 403 3.42 -1.21 11.05
CA MET A 403 2.86 -2.52 11.33
C MET A 403 2.69 -3.26 10.01
N HIS A 404 3.36 -4.40 9.88
CA HIS A 404 3.24 -5.26 8.72
C HIS A 404 2.39 -6.48 9.03
N MET A 405 1.51 -6.84 8.12
CA MET A 405 0.75 -8.07 8.16
C MET A 405 1.63 -9.24 7.70
N LEU A 406 1.57 -10.36 8.44
CA LEU A 406 2.18 -11.62 8.03
C LEU A 406 1.15 -12.46 7.28
N PRO A 407 1.37 -12.77 6.00
CA PRO A 407 0.40 -13.50 5.18
C PRO A 407 0.47 -15.01 5.43
N THR A 408 0.25 -15.43 6.68
CA THR A 408 0.11 -16.85 7.02
C THR A 408 -1.22 -17.40 6.49
N PRO A 409 -1.37 -18.71 6.27
CA PRO A 409 -2.67 -19.31 5.92
C PRO A 409 -3.78 -18.93 6.90
N ALA A 410 -3.48 -18.82 8.19
CA ALA A 410 -4.43 -18.40 9.23
C ALA A 410 -4.84 -16.94 9.05
N SER A 411 -3.89 -16.03 8.80
CA SER A 411 -4.18 -14.62 8.50
C SER A 411 -5.06 -14.47 7.27
N ILE A 412 -4.82 -15.23 6.21
CA ILE A 412 -5.62 -15.19 4.97
C ILE A 412 -7.06 -15.69 5.22
N GLN A 413 -7.24 -16.71 6.06
CA GLN A 413 -8.57 -17.14 6.47
C GLN A 413 -9.28 -16.03 7.27
N ALA A 414 -8.60 -15.41 8.22
CA ALA A 414 -9.11 -14.31 9.04
C ALA A 414 -9.50 -13.07 8.19
N GLN A 415 -8.72 -12.75 7.15
CA GLN A 415 -9.06 -11.73 6.16
C GLN A 415 -10.39 -12.03 5.47
N THR A 416 -10.57 -13.28 5.02
CA THR A 416 -11.81 -13.74 4.39
C THR A 416 -12.99 -13.62 5.34
N ASP A 417 -12.82 -14.00 6.60
CA ASP A 417 -13.88 -13.94 7.60
C ASP A 417 -14.23 -12.49 7.97
N THR A 418 -13.23 -11.60 8.08
CA THR A 418 -13.46 -10.17 8.30
C THR A 418 -14.24 -9.54 7.14
N ARG A 419 -13.87 -9.84 5.89
CA ARG A 419 -14.57 -9.31 4.70
C ARG A 419 -16.02 -9.79 4.61
N ARG A 420 -16.35 -11.00 5.08
CA ARG A 420 -17.74 -11.50 5.17
C ARG A 420 -18.60 -10.73 6.18
N LEU A 421 -18.02 -10.02 7.11
CA LEU A 421 -18.71 -9.22 8.12
C LEU A 421 -18.95 -7.76 7.69
N GLN A 422 -18.40 -7.33 6.54
CA GLN A 422 -18.51 -5.95 6.03
C GLN A 422 -19.96 -5.44 6.09
N GLY A 423 -20.14 -4.31 6.75
CA GLY A 423 -21.42 -3.56 6.81
C GLY A 423 -22.56 -4.18 7.61
N ARG A 424 -22.43 -5.42 8.12
CA ARG A 424 -23.53 -6.12 8.82
C ARG A 424 -24.08 -5.34 10.01
N THR A 425 -23.20 -4.61 10.69
CA THR A 425 -23.54 -3.81 11.88
C THR A 425 -23.38 -2.30 11.63
N GLY A 426 -23.12 -1.90 10.38
CA GLY A 426 -22.73 -0.53 10.00
C GLY A 426 -21.26 -0.24 10.23
N LEU A 427 -20.47 -1.29 10.54
CA LEU A 427 -19.01 -1.24 10.65
C LEU A 427 -18.40 -1.82 9.38
N TRP A 428 -17.42 -1.11 8.83
CA TRP A 428 -16.72 -1.45 7.61
C TRP A 428 -15.22 -1.41 7.85
N PHE A 429 -14.47 -2.21 7.12
CA PHE A 429 -13.02 -2.34 7.28
C PHE A 429 -12.33 -2.15 5.94
N ALA A 430 -11.41 -1.19 5.85
CA ALA A 430 -10.63 -0.89 4.65
C ALA A 430 -9.13 -0.91 4.98
N GLY A 431 -8.37 -1.68 4.21
CA GLY A 431 -6.91 -1.77 4.39
C GLY A 431 -6.30 -2.85 3.53
N GLY A 432 -5.04 -2.66 3.10
CA GLY A 432 -4.29 -3.66 2.34
C GLY A 432 -4.19 -4.99 3.10
N TYR A 433 -4.10 -4.93 4.41
CA TYR A 433 -4.03 -6.09 5.29
C TYR A 433 -5.25 -7.03 5.25
N LEU A 434 -6.33 -6.65 4.58
CA LEU A 434 -7.51 -7.51 4.34
C LEU A 434 -7.36 -8.41 3.10
N PHE A 435 -6.21 -8.35 2.44
CA PHE A 435 -5.86 -9.15 1.27
C PHE A 435 -4.57 -9.93 1.53
N PRO A 436 -4.28 -10.97 0.73
CA PRO A 436 -3.11 -11.83 0.95
C PRO A 436 -1.74 -11.14 0.89
N TYR A 437 -1.65 -9.90 0.43
CA TYR A 437 -0.44 -9.06 0.51
C TYR A 437 -0.84 -7.61 0.80
N ASP A 438 -0.01 -6.88 1.54
CA ASP A 438 -0.27 -5.49 1.94
C ASP A 438 0.46 -4.53 1.00
N ALA A 439 -0.30 -3.81 0.18
CA ALA A 439 0.21 -2.90 -0.84
C ALA A 439 -0.80 -1.79 -1.17
N GLN A 440 -0.37 -0.80 -1.97
CA GLN A 440 -1.26 0.26 -2.49
C GLN A 440 -2.42 -0.33 -3.31
N GLU A 441 -2.15 -1.36 -4.09
CA GLU A 441 -3.15 -2.10 -4.87
C GLU A 441 -4.25 -2.65 -3.99
N THR A 442 -3.88 -3.41 -2.97
CA THR A 442 -4.84 -4.07 -2.08
C THR A 442 -5.56 -3.09 -1.16
N ALA A 443 -4.91 -1.99 -0.79
CA ALA A 443 -5.55 -0.89 -0.08
C ALA A 443 -6.65 -0.23 -0.94
N LEU A 444 -6.38 0.00 -2.23
CA LEU A 444 -7.35 0.53 -3.19
C LEU A 444 -8.49 -0.47 -3.48
N LEU A 445 -8.18 -1.74 -3.69
CA LEU A 445 -9.20 -2.80 -3.87
C LEU A 445 -10.13 -2.90 -2.66
N SER A 446 -9.58 -2.86 -1.45
CA SER A 446 -10.35 -2.84 -0.22
C SER A 446 -11.26 -1.62 -0.12
N ALA A 447 -10.77 -0.45 -0.52
CA ALA A 447 -11.56 0.78 -0.57
C ALA A 447 -12.72 0.68 -1.57
N ILE A 448 -12.50 0.09 -2.74
CA ILE A 448 -13.55 -0.14 -3.75
C ILE A 448 -14.63 -1.09 -3.20
N GLU A 449 -14.24 -2.19 -2.55
CA GLU A 449 -15.22 -3.11 -1.94
C GLU A 449 -16.08 -2.40 -0.89
N VAL A 450 -15.47 -1.61 0.00
CA VAL A 450 -16.19 -0.88 1.06
C VAL A 450 -17.09 0.19 0.46
N ALA A 451 -16.59 0.99 -0.46
CA ALA A 451 -17.36 2.06 -1.09
C ALA A 451 -18.56 1.51 -1.89
N ASN A 452 -18.35 0.42 -2.64
CA ASN A 452 -19.42 -0.28 -3.35
C ASN A 452 -20.48 -0.83 -2.39
N GLY A 453 -20.06 -1.47 -1.28
CA GLY A 453 -20.96 -1.96 -0.26
C GLY A 453 -21.78 -0.84 0.39
N LEU A 454 -21.17 0.27 0.75
CA LEU A 454 -21.84 1.46 1.29
C LEU A 454 -22.81 2.09 0.27
N ASN A 455 -22.50 2.05 -1.01
CA ASN A 455 -23.37 2.59 -2.07
C ASN A 455 -24.44 1.60 -2.58
N GLY A 456 -24.50 0.40 -2.02
CA GLY A 456 -25.50 -0.61 -2.38
C GLY A 456 -25.22 -1.37 -3.67
N GLY A 457 -23.95 -1.42 -4.12
CA GLY A 457 -23.55 -2.25 -5.26
C GLY A 457 -22.31 -1.77 -5.97
N SER A 458 -22.26 -0.54 -6.48
CA SER A 458 -21.10 -0.02 -7.22
C SER A 458 -20.92 1.48 -7.01
N THR A 459 -19.74 1.98 -7.35
CA THR A 459 -19.42 3.40 -7.39
C THR A 459 -18.86 3.76 -8.78
N PRO A 460 -19.23 4.92 -9.39
CA PRO A 460 -18.79 5.24 -10.74
C PRO A 460 -17.25 5.25 -10.91
N ARG A 461 -16.54 5.80 -9.93
CA ARG A 461 -15.06 5.83 -9.94
C ARG A 461 -14.45 4.44 -9.76
N GLY A 462 -15.06 3.60 -8.89
CA GLY A 462 -14.60 2.22 -8.67
C GLY A 462 -14.79 1.36 -9.92
N ASP A 463 -15.95 1.44 -10.56
CA ASP A 463 -16.23 0.72 -11.80
C ASP A 463 -15.28 1.14 -12.94
N ALA A 464 -14.99 2.45 -13.06
CA ALA A 464 -14.05 2.95 -14.05
C ALA A 464 -12.63 2.41 -13.85
N LEU A 465 -12.14 2.36 -12.60
CA LEU A 465 -10.83 1.80 -12.29
C LEU A 465 -10.75 0.31 -12.59
N LEU A 466 -11.77 -0.47 -12.18
CA LEU A 466 -11.80 -1.92 -12.42
C LEU A 466 -11.94 -2.27 -13.91
N ALA A 467 -12.58 -1.42 -14.69
CA ALA A 467 -12.71 -1.61 -16.14
C ALA A 467 -11.41 -1.27 -16.91
N SER A 468 -10.53 -0.47 -16.32
CA SER A 468 -9.27 -0.01 -16.93
C SER A 468 -8.07 -0.87 -16.52
N ALA A 469 -8.20 -1.68 -15.48
CA ALA A 469 -7.16 -2.57 -14.94
C ALA A 469 -7.20 -3.95 -15.62
#